data_f1016c24daf576d0cee7e81eec3a06fb
#
_entry.id   f1016c24daf576d0cee7e81eec3a06fb
#
_cell.length_a   1.000
_cell.length_b   1.000
_cell.length_c   1.000
_cell.angle_alpha   90.00
_cell.angle_beta   90.00
_cell.angle_gamma   90.00
#
_symmetry.space_group_name_H-M   'P 1'
#
loop_
_entity.id
_entity.type
_entity.pdbx_description
1 polymer ?
#
loop_
_entity_poly.entity_id
_entity_poly.type
_entity_poly.pdbx_seq_one_letter_code
_entity_poly.pdbx_strand_id
1 'polypeptide(L)'
;MAIKNVQSNKLLYLMLPWHQYIFGLIFILAGANHFRTPKIYERIIPTYLPSHKMLNMLSGVAEMVLGFMLLKPETQTIAAWGIIAILILFIPVHIYMLQDKRASLKMPQWALILRLPLQFTLVYWAYQYVI
;
A
#
# COMPACT_ATOMS: atom_id res chain seq x y z
N MET A 1 -23.43 -18.88 -28.87
CA MET A 1 -21.99 -19.03 -28.58
C MET A 1 -21.37 -17.74 -28.04
N ALA A 2 -21.55 -16.58 -28.68
CA ALA A 2 -20.99 -15.31 -28.22
C ALA A 2 -21.48 -14.89 -26.82
N ILE A 3 -22.76 -15.15 -26.51
CA ILE A 3 -23.36 -14.80 -25.20
C ILE A 3 -22.74 -15.62 -24.05
N LYS A 4 -22.48 -16.92 -24.29
CA LYS A 4 -21.83 -17.79 -23.28
C LYS A 4 -20.41 -17.34 -22.99
N ASN A 5 -19.67 -16.90 -24.02
CA ASN A 5 -18.31 -16.40 -23.85
C ASN A 5 -18.27 -15.08 -23.09
N VAL A 6 -19.22 -14.19 -23.34
CA VAL A 6 -19.30 -12.90 -22.62
C VAL A 6 -19.64 -13.12 -21.15
N GLN A 7 -20.57 -14.04 -20.84
CA GLN A 7 -20.91 -14.36 -19.46
C GLN A 7 -19.77 -15.07 -18.74
N SER A 8 -19.09 -15.97 -19.41
CA SER A 8 -17.92 -16.67 -18.86
C SER A 8 -16.79 -15.70 -18.54
N ASN A 9 -16.54 -14.76 -19.47
CA ASN A 9 -15.53 -13.72 -19.24
C ASN A 9 -15.93 -12.80 -18.08
N LYS A 10 -17.21 -12.43 -17.99
CA LYS A 10 -17.70 -11.60 -16.89
C LYS A 10 -17.56 -12.29 -15.54
N LEU A 11 -17.79 -13.61 -15.47
CA LEU A 11 -17.58 -14.41 -14.26
C LEU A 11 -16.10 -14.49 -13.89
N LEU A 12 -15.21 -14.61 -14.89
CA LEU A 12 -13.77 -14.60 -14.66
C LEU A 12 -13.28 -13.25 -14.10
N TYR A 13 -13.87 -12.15 -14.56
CA TYR A 13 -13.59 -10.82 -14.02
C TYR A 13 -14.13 -10.61 -12.60
N LEU A 14 -15.18 -11.36 -12.21
CA LEU A 14 -15.74 -11.28 -10.87
C LEU A 14 -14.95 -12.13 -9.87
N MET A 15 -14.16 -13.10 -10.34
CA MET A 15 -13.35 -13.97 -9.50
C MET A 15 -11.89 -13.52 -9.55
N LEU A 16 -11.53 -12.63 -8.63
CA LEU A 16 -10.15 -12.17 -8.51
C LEU A 16 -9.27 -13.30 -7.93
N PRO A 17 -7.98 -13.35 -8.28
CA PRO A 17 -7.08 -14.32 -7.68
C PRO A 17 -6.96 -14.08 -6.17
N TRP A 18 -6.79 -15.17 -5.41
CA TRP A 18 -6.75 -15.11 -3.95
C TRP A 18 -5.67 -14.15 -3.42
N HIS A 19 -4.52 -14.06 -4.09
CA HIS A 19 -3.43 -13.17 -3.68
C HIS A 19 -3.81 -11.68 -3.82
N GLN A 20 -4.71 -11.35 -4.76
CA GLN A 20 -5.22 -9.98 -4.91
C GLN A 20 -6.10 -9.58 -3.72
N TYR A 21 -6.93 -10.50 -3.22
CA TYR A 21 -7.71 -10.27 -1.99
C TYR A 21 -6.81 -10.05 -0.80
N ILE A 22 -5.74 -10.84 -0.67
CA ILE A 22 -4.78 -10.70 0.42
C ILE A 22 -4.09 -9.35 0.35
N PHE A 23 -3.62 -8.94 -0.84
CA PHE A 23 -2.92 -7.68 -1.03
C PHE A 23 -3.82 -6.48 -0.71
N GLY A 24 -5.05 -6.50 -1.23
CA GLY A 24 -6.05 -5.46 -0.93
C GLY A 24 -6.36 -5.37 0.56
N LEU A 25 -6.54 -6.52 1.22
CA LEU A 25 -6.80 -6.57 2.64
C LEU A 25 -5.63 -6.02 3.47
N ILE A 26 -4.39 -6.35 3.09
CA ILE A 26 -3.20 -5.82 3.74
C ILE A 26 -3.21 -4.29 3.68
N PHE A 27 -3.53 -3.71 2.52
CA PHE A 27 -3.59 -2.24 2.37
C PHE A 27 -4.71 -1.62 3.19
N ILE A 28 -5.88 -2.26 3.24
CA ILE A 28 -7.00 -1.79 4.07
C ILE A 28 -6.60 -1.79 5.54
N LEU A 29 -6.02 -2.88 6.02
CA LEU A 29 -5.60 -2.99 7.42
C LEU A 29 -4.45 -2.04 7.75
N ALA A 30 -3.48 -1.89 6.84
CA ALA A 30 -2.38 -0.96 7.01
C ALA A 30 -2.89 0.49 7.08
N GLY A 31 -3.82 0.85 6.20
CA GLY A 31 -4.45 2.18 6.23
C GLY A 31 -5.21 2.43 7.53
N ALA A 32 -5.99 1.45 7.98
CA ALA A 32 -6.72 1.54 9.25
C ALA A 32 -5.77 1.70 10.44
N ASN A 33 -4.60 1.06 10.38
CA ASN A 33 -3.61 1.16 11.45
C ASN A 33 -3.05 2.58 11.61
N HIS A 34 -3.04 3.39 10.55
CA HIS A 34 -2.67 4.81 10.64
C HIS A 34 -3.55 5.58 11.63
N PHE A 35 -4.81 5.19 11.73
CA PHE A 35 -5.76 5.83 12.66
C PHE A 35 -5.73 5.21 14.05
N ARG A 36 -5.32 3.93 14.15
CA ARG A 36 -5.21 3.24 15.43
C ARG A 36 -4.00 3.71 16.24
N THR A 37 -2.86 3.93 15.56
CA THR A 37 -1.60 4.33 16.20
C THR A 37 -0.97 5.54 15.52
N PRO A 38 -1.67 6.69 15.47
CA PRO A 38 -1.23 7.84 14.68
C PRO A 38 0.12 8.40 15.13
N LYS A 39 0.43 8.36 16.42
CA LYS A 39 1.68 8.90 16.96
C LYS A 39 2.91 8.18 16.43
N ILE A 40 2.82 6.87 16.20
CA ILE A 40 3.91 6.08 15.61
C ILE A 40 4.18 6.53 14.18
N TYR A 41 3.13 6.68 13.38
CA TYR A 41 3.25 7.12 11.99
C TYR A 41 3.76 8.55 11.87
N GLU A 42 3.29 9.46 12.73
CA GLU A 42 3.77 10.84 12.76
C GLU A 42 5.27 10.91 13.09
N ARG A 43 5.75 10.02 13.96
CA ARG A 43 7.15 9.96 14.35
C ARG A 43 8.08 9.54 13.21
N ILE A 44 7.63 8.66 12.32
CA ILE A 44 8.45 8.16 11.22
C ILE A 44 8.43 9.07 9.99
N ILE A 45 7.53 10.05 9.94
CA ILE A 45 7.51 11.05 8.86
C ILE A 45 8.73 11.97 9.02
N PRO A 46 9.53 12.18 7.95
CA PRO A 46 10.69 13.07 8.03
C PRO A 46 10.33 14.46 8.53
N THR A 47 11.19 15.03 9.37
CA THR A 47 10.96 16.36 9.97
C THR A 47 10.92 17.48 8.94
N TYR A 48 11.52 17.29 7.77
CA TYR A 48 11.48 18.29 6.71
C TYR A 48 10.13 18.34 5.98
N LEU A 49 9.23 17.39 6.24
CA LEU A 49 7.88 17.42 5.67
C LEU A 49 6.92 18.15 6.63
N PRO A 50 5.99 18.97 6.08
CA PRO A 50 5.03 19.70 6.91
C PRO A 50 3.85 18.82 7.31
N SER A 51 3.11 19.27 8.33
CA SER A 51 1.78 18.72 8.67
C SER A 51 1.75 17.21 8.83
N HIS A 52 2.59 16.66 9.71
CA HIS A 52 2.70 15.22 9.94
C HIS A 52 1.35 14.55 10.21
N LYS A 53 0.49 15.21 10.98
CA LYS A 53 -0.84 14.68 11.30
C LYS A 53 -1.71 14.55 10.04
N MET A 54 -1.70 15.55 9.18
CA MET A 54 -2.45 15.53 7.93
C MET A 54 -1.89 14.48 6.96
N LEU A 55 -0.56 14.40 6.84
CA LEU A 55 0.09 13.41 5.97
C LEU A 55 -0.23 11.99 6.42
N ASN A 56 -0.26 11.75 7.74
CA ASN A 56 -0.66 10.45 8.27
C ASN A 56 -2.11 10.12 7.91
N MET A 57 -3.03 11.06 8.10
CA MET A 57 -4.45 10.85 7.76
C MET A 57 -4.64 10.58 6.27
N LEU A 58 -4.02 11.39 5.40
CA LEU A 58 -4.13 11.22 3.95
C LEU A 58 -3.56 9.89 3.50
N SER A 59 -2.42 9.49 4.05
CA SER A 59 -1.81 8.18 3.75
C SER A 59 -2.72 7.03 4.15
N GLY A 60 -3.29 7.09 5.35
CA GLY A 60 -4.19 6.04 5.83
C GLY A 60 -5.45 5.91 4.99
N VAL A 61 -6.09 7.05 4.66
CA VAL A 61 -7.27 7.07 3.80
C VAL A 61 -6.93 6.54 2.40
N ALA A 62 -5.82 6.99 1.82
CA ALA A 62 -5.40 6.56 0.50
C ALA A 62 -5.14 5.05 0.45
N GLU A 63 -4.46 4.50 1.45
CA GLU A 63 -4.21 3.05 1.52
C GLU A 63 -5.51 2.26 1.61
N MET A 64 -6.45 2.69 2.46
CA MET A 64 -7.74 2.01 2.60
C MET A 64 -8.54 2.06 1.30
N VAL A 65 -8.65 3.23 0.69
CA VAL A 65 -9.40 3.42 -0.56
C VAL A 65 -8.79 2.59 -1.68
N LEU A 66 -7.47 2.63 -1.85
CA LEU A 66 -6.77 1.86 -2.87
C LEU A 66 -6.89 0.35 -2.64
N GLY A 67 -6.85 -0.08 -1.37
CA GLY A 67 -7.07 -1.48 -1.02
C GLY A 67 -8.45 -1.97 -1.44
N PHE A 68 -9.50 -1.19 -1.16
CA PHE A 68 -10.86 -1.51 -1.60
C PHE A 68 -10.99 -1.48 -3.13
N MET A 69 -10.39 -0.49 -3.79
CA MET A 69 -10.42 -0.38 -5.25
C MET A 69 -9.72 -1.56 -5.94
N LEU A 70 -8.68 -2.11 -5.30
CA LEU A 70 -7.98 -3.27 -5.83
C LEU A 70 -8.86 -4.53 -5.85
N LEU A 71 -9.88 -4.58 -5.00
CA LEU A 71 -10.80 -5.71 -4.89
C LEU A 71 -11.93 -5.68 -5.92
N LYS A 72 -11.96 -4.65 -6.77
CA LYS A 72 -12.93 -4.52 -7.86
C LYS A 72 -12.23 -4.57 -9.21
N PRO A 73 -12.65 -5.45 -10.13
CA PRO A 73 -12.04 -5.54 -11.46
C PRO A 73 -12.05 -4.21 -12.22
N GLU A 74 -13.11 -3.41 -12.08
CA GLU A 74 -13.29 -2.15 -12.79
C GLU A 74 -12.28 -1.08 -12.38
N THR A 75 -11.82 -1.10 -11.13
CA THR A 75 -10.89 -0.10 -10.58
C THR A 75 -9.50 -0.66 -10.31
N GLN A 76 -9.28 -1.93 -10.61
CA GLN A 76 -8.04 -2.65 -10.32
C GLN A 76 -6.80 -1.97 -10.89
N THR A 77 -6.84 -1.55 -12.16
CA THR A 77 -5.69 -0.94 -12.83
C THR A 77 -5.30 0.39 -12.19
N ILE A 78 -6.29 1.24 -11.91
CA ILE A 78 -6.07 2.54 -11.26
C ILE A 78 -5.55 2.31 -9.84
N ALA A 79 -6.15 1.36 -9.12
CA ALA A 79 -5.72 1.03 -7.76
C ALA A 79 -4.27 0.55 -7.73
N ALA A 80 -3.89 -0.34 -8.65
CA ALA A 80 -2.52 -0.85 -8.74
C ALA A 80 -1.50 0.27 -8.95
N TRP A 81 -1.78 1.20 -9.86
CA TRP A 81 -0.91 2.36 -10.08
C TRP A 81 -0.85 3.28 -8.87
N GLY A 82 -1.98 3.51 -8.21
CA GLY A 82 -2.03 4.30 -6.97
C GLY A 82 -1.22 3.67 -5.84
N ILE A 83 -1.30 2.34 -5.69
CA ILE A 83 -0.52 1.59 -4.71
C ILE A 83 0.98 1.71 -5.01
N ILE A 84 1.38 1.56 -6.27
CA ILE A 84 2.78 1.74 -6.69
C ILE A 84 3.27 3.14 -6.33
N ALA A 85 2.47 4.17 -6.63
CA ALA A 85 2.82 5.55 -6.30
C ALA A 85 3.01 5.75 -4.80
N ILE A 86 2.11 5.22 -3.97
CA ILE A 86 2.23 5.32 -2.50
C ILE A 86 3.46 4.58 -2.00
N LEU A 87 3.72 3.37 -2.49
CA LEU A 87 4.89 2.60 -2.08
C LEU A 87 6.20 3.34 -2.39
N ILE A 88 6.26 4.01 -3.55
CA ILE A 88 7.41 4.83 -3.92
C ILE A 88 7.52 6.05 -3.01
N LEU A 89 6.41 6.72 -2.72
CA LEU A 89 6.39 7.88 -1.84
C LEU A 89 6.80 7.53 -0.40
N PHE A 90 6.64 6.29 0.01
CA PHE A 90 7.05 5.84 1.35
C PHE A 90 8.55 5.49 1.45
N ILE A 91 9.27 5.40 0.33
CA ILE A 91 10.70 5.13 0.34
C ILE A 91 11.48 6.16 1.18
N PRO A 92 11.25 7.47 1.05
CA PRO A 92 11.91 8.46 1.91
C PRO A 92 11.67 8.21 3.41
N VAL A 93 10.49 7.74 3.79
CA VAL A 93 10.19 7.39 5.18
C VAL A 93 11.07 6.24 5.66
N HIS A 94 11.22 5.20 4.86
CA HIS A 94 12.07 4.06 5.20
C HIS A 94 13.54 4.46 5.33
N ILE A 95 14.02 5.35 4.45
CA ILE A 95 15.38 5.88 4.50
C ILE A 95 15.55 6.74 5.76
N TYR A 96 14.58 7.59 6.06
CA TYR A 96 14.62 8.44 7.26
C TYR A 96 14.68 7.62 8.55
N MET A 97 13.96 6.50 8.62
CA MET A 97 14.01 5.59 9.77
C MET A 97 15.40 5.00 9.99
N LEU A 98 16.19 4.83 8.92
CA LEU A 98 17.58 4.37 9.03
C LEU A 98 18.51 5.44 9.56
N GLN A 99 18.21 6.72 9.31
CA GLN A 99 19.06 7.86 9.61
C GLN A 99 18.79 8.50 10.97
N ASP A 100 17.58 8.35 11.48
CA ASP A 100 17.12 9.03 12.70
C ASP A 100 16.74 8.00 13.77
N LYS A 101 17.37 8.09 14.93
CA LYS A 101 17.13 7.14 16.03
C LYS A 101 15.70 7.19 16.55
N ARG A 102 15.09 8.37 16.58
CA ARG A 102 13.72 8.54 17.07
C ARG A 102 12.73 7.91 16.09
N ALA A 103 12.95 8.10 14.79
CA ALA A 103 12.11 7.51 13.74
C ALA A 103 12.29 6.00 13.62
N SER A 104 13.44 5.45 14.04
CA SER A 104 13.72 4.01 13.99
C SER A 104 12.81 3.18 14.87
N LEU A 105 12.09 3.78 15.83
CA LEU A 105 11.18 3.11 16.77
C LEU A 105 11.87 2.01 17.57
N LYS A 106 13.16 2.16 17.85
CA LYS A 106 14.01 1.16 18.54
C LYS A 106 14.12 -0.18 17.78
N MET A 107 13.79 -0.19 16.50
CA MET A 107 13.94 -1.38 15.67
C MET A 107 15.42 -1.64 15.35
N PRO A 108 15.85 -2.92 15.27
CA PRO A 108 17.21 -3.22 14.87
C PRO A 108 17.45 -2.77 13.42
N GLN A 109 18.69 -2.35 13.16
CA GLN A 109 19.07 -1.81 11.85
C GLN A 109 18.84 -2.80 10.70
N TRP A 110 19.08 -4.10 10.95
CA TRP A 110 18.85 -5.12 9.93
C TRP A 110 17.39 -5.18 9.48
N ALA A 111 16.44 -5.00 10.42
CA ALA A 111 15.01 -4.98 10.09
C ALA A 111 14.66 -3.76 9.24
N LEU A 112 15.22 -2.59 9.54
CA LEU A 112 14.99 -1.37 8.79
C LEU A 112 15.57 -1.47 7.37
N ILE A 113 16.75 -2.10 7.22
CA ILE A 113 17.37 -2.32 5.92
C ILE A 113 16.55 -3.29 5.07
N LEU A 114 16.01 -4.37 5.67
CA LEU A 114 15.17 -5.34 4.96
C LEU A 114 13.88 -4.72 4.42
N ARG A 115 13.40 -3.66 5.02
CA ARG A 115 12.17 -2.97 4.57
C ARG A 115 12.33 -2.34 3.18
N LEU A 116 13.54 -1.96 2.79
CA LEU A 116 13.79 -1.38 1.47
C LEU A 116 13.59 -2.39 0.34
N PRO A 117 14.26 -3.57 0.34
CA PRO A 117 13.96 -4.58 -0.68
C PRO A 117 12.53 -5.09 -0.62
N LEU A 118 11.94 -5.17 0.58
CA LEU A 118 10.53 -5.53 0.73
C LEU A 118 9.62 -4.54 0.00
N GLN A 119 9.94 -3.24 0.07
CA GLN A 119 9.18 -2.19 -0.61
C GLN A 119 9.18 -2.40 -2.13
N PHE A 120 10.33 -2.73 -2.71
CA PHE A 120 10.42 -3.04 -4.13
C PHE A 120 9.66 -4.32 -4.50
N THR A 121 9.68 -5.32 -3.63
CA THR A 121 8.90 -6.56 -3.81
C THR A 121 7.41 -6.26 -3.84
N LEU A 122 6.92 -5.37 -2.97
CA LEU A 122 5.52 -4.96 -2.96
C LEU A 122 5.15 -4.18 -4.22
N VAL A 123 6.05 -3.33 -4.72
CA VAL A 123 5.84 -2.62 -5.99
C VAL A 123 5.69 -3.63 -7.13
N TYR A 124 6.56 -4.62 -7.20
CA TYR A 124 6.48 -5.69 -8.21
C TYR A 124 5.17 -6.46 -8.09
N TRP A 125 4.76 -6.79 -6.88
CA TRP A 125 3.47 -7.48 -6.63
C TRP A 125 2.30 -6.65 -7.14
N ALA A 126 2.27 -5.35 -6.79
CA ALA A 126 1.21 -4.44 -7.25
C ALA A 126 1.18 -4.32 -8.77
N TYR A 127 2.34 -4.33 -9.41
CA TYR A 127 2.46 -4.24 -10.86
C TYR A 127 1.74 -5.39 -11.58
N GLN A 128 1.61 -6.55 -10.95
CA GLN A 128 0.90 -7.70 -11.51
C GLN A 128 -0.59 -7.40 -11.74
N TYR A 129 -1.15 -6.41 -11.07
CA TYR A 129 -2.56 -6.05 -11.17
C TYR A 129 -2.83 -4.86 -12.09
N VAL A 130 -1.83 -4.35 -12.76
CA VAL A 130 -1.93 -3.19 -13.68
C VAL A 130 -2.66 -3.53 -14.98
N ILE A 131 -2.94 -4.76 -15.24
CA ILE A 131 -3.55 -5.24 -16.50
C ILE A 131 -4.94 -4.65 -16.75
#